data_af6307024bc00d438f83ca407194bdd7
#
_entry.id   af6307024bc00d438f83ca407194bdd7
#
_cell.length_a   1.000
_cell.length_b   1.000
_cell.length_c   1.000
_cell.angle_alpha   90.00
_cell.angle_beta   90.00
_cell.angle_gamma   90.00
#
_symmetry.space_group_name_H-M   'P 1'
#
loop_
_entity.id
_entity.type
_entity.pdbx_description
1 polymer ?
#
loop_
_entity_poly.entity_id
_entity_poly.type
_entity_poly.pdbx_seq_one_letter_code
_entity_poly.pdbx_strand_id
1 'polypeptide(L)'
;LAVETDADKAKNDLLDLIESMKTKRILTGTIQGVERPEDNPNRSLAVIYHGDFKVIIPAEEAVEPPEDFRGRSESDIMHYMLTKRLGAEVDYIVKGIDPKAGIAVASRLEAMAAKRKEYYFGTDRDGNNLIYNDVCAEARIVSVIRAGIFVDLFGLEIYIPLRELSYQRLLDASAQFQP
;
A
#
# COMPACT_ATOMS: atom_id res chain seq x y z
N LEU A 1 3.81 -0.58 -36.45
CA LEU A 1 3.73 -0.41 -35.00
C LEU A 1 3.75 1.08 -34.73
N ALA A 2 2.61 1.67 -34.29
CA ALA A 2 2.56 3.07 -33.86
C ALA A 2 3.39 3.21 -32.58
N VAL A 3 4.33 4.13 -32.58
CA VAL A 3 5.10 4.47 -31.39
C VAL A 3 4.19 5.30 -30.49
N GLU A 4 3.94 4.81 -29.28
CA GLU A 4 3.17 5.54 -28.27
C GLU A 4 3.88 6.84 -27.92
N THR A 5 3.19 7.97 -28.07
CA THR A 5 3.76 9.28 -27.74
C THR A 5 3.65 9.57 -26.25
N ASP A 6 4.43 10.52 -25.72
CA ASP A 6 4.34 10.94 -24.31
C ASP A 6 2.93 11.50 -23.97
N ALA A 7 2.28 12.14 -24.95
CA ALA A 7 0.90 12.60 -24.82
C ALA A 7 -0.11 11.44 -24.71
N ASP A 8 0.12 10.33 -25.44
CA ASP A 8 -0.73 9.13 -25.37
C ASP A 8 -0.56 8.45 -24.01
N LYS A 9 0.68 8.38 -23.49
CA LYS A 9 0.96 7.83 -22.14
C LYS A 9 0.26 8.65 -21.05
N ALA A 10 0.45 9.96 -21.05
CA ALA A 10 -0.19 10.85 -20.07
C ALA A 10 -1.72 10.75 -20.09
N LYS A 11 -2.31 10.56 -21.29
CA LYS A 11 -3.75 10.33 -21.44
C LYS A 11 -4.17 8.97 -20.88
N ASN A 12 -3.39 7.92 -21.12
CA ASN A 12 -3.66 6.59 -20.59
C ASN A 12 -3.55 6.57 -19.07
N ASP A 13 -2.54 7.21 -18.49
CA ASP A 13 -2.37 7.34 -17.04
C ASP A 13 -3.58 8.05 -16.39
N LEU A 14 -4.06 9.13 -17.01
CA LEU A 14 -5.28 9.81 -16.53
C LEU A 14 -6.50 8.92 -16.62
N LEU A 15 -6.66 8.16 -17.72
CA LEU A 15 -7.79 7.23 -17.88
C LEU A 15 -7.76 6.12 -16.83
N ASP A 16 -6.60 5.57 -16.50
CA ASP A 16 -6.43 4.57 -15.44
C ASP A 16 -6.88 5.11 -14.08
N LEU A 17 -6.47 6.34 -13.74
CA LEU A 17 -6.89 6.99 -12.50
C LEU A 17 -8.40 7.25 -12.45
N ILE A 18 -8.98 7.72 -13.56
CA ILE A 18 -10.44 7.94 -13.68
C ILE A 18 -11.20 6.62 -13.56
N GLU A 19 -10.73 5.55 -14.22
CA GLU A 19 -11.34 4.23 -14.13
C GLU A 19 -11.29 3.70 -12.70
N SER A 20 -10.14 3.79 -12.03
CA SER A 20 -10.01 3.42 -10.61
C SER A 20 -11.03 4.16 -9.74
N MET A 21 -11.15 5.48 -9.92
CA MET A 21 -12.09 6.30 -9.16
C MET A 21 -13.55 5.87 -9.38
N LYS A 22 -13.93 5.59 -10.62
CA LYS A 22 -15.32 5.27 -10.99
C LYS A 22 -15.72 3.83 -10.69
N THR A 23 -14.84 2.87 -10.98
CA THR A 23 -15.14 1.44 -10.93
C THR A 23 -14.58 0.75 -9.69
N LYS A 24 -13.81 1.47 -8.86
CA LYS A 24 -13.06 0.91 -7.73
C LYS A 24 -11.99 -0.09 -8.15
N ARG A 25 -11.50 0.02 -9.41
CA ARG A 25 -10.38 -0.78 -9.88
C ARG A 25 -9.15 -0.49 -9.04
N ILE A 26 -8.55 -1.55 -8.53
CA ILE A 26 -7.32 -1.47 -7.74
C ILE A 26 -6.16 -1.18 -8.68
N LEU A 27 -5.38 -0.15 -8.35
CA LEU A 27 -4.09 0.15 -8.96
C LEU A 27 -2.98 -0.21 -7.98
N THR A 28 -1.78 -0.39 -8.50
CA THR A 28 -0.60 -0.77 -7.72
C THR A 28 0.52 0.23 -8.00
N GLY A 29 1.27 0.59 -6.97
CA GLY A 29 2.43 1.47 -7.11
C GLY A 29 3.33 1.44 -5.90
N THR A 30 4.54 1.98 -6.06
CA THR A 30 5.55 2.01 -5.00
C THR A 30 5.51 3.33 -4.24
N ILE A 31 5.54 3.26 -2.91
CA ILE A 31 5.67 4.45 -2.06
C ILE A 31 7.07 5.02 -2.22
N GLN A 32 7.17 6.17 -2.87
CA GLN A 32 8.45 6.84 -3.17
C GLN A 32 8.81 7.95 -2.19
N GLY A 33 7.83 8.42 -1.42
CA GLY A 33 8.07 9.47 -0.44
C GLY A 33 7.01 9.49 0.65
N VAL A 34 7.37 10.12 1.76
CA VAL A 34 6.43 10.47 2.85
C VAL A 34 6.60 11.95 3.14
N GLU A 35 5.53 12.71 3.00
CA GLU A 35 5.52 14.16 3.14
C GLU A 35 4.64 14.60 4.31
N ARG A 36 5.00 15.72 4.91
CA ARG A 36 4.14 16.49 5.82
C ARG A 36 3.84 17.83 5.16
N PRO A 37 2.57 18.13 4.84
CA PRO A 37 2.21 19.41 4.24
C PRO A 37 2.53 20.57 5.19
N GLU A 38 3.01 21.69 4.65
CA GLU A 38 3.36 22.88 5.44
C GLU A 38 2.14 23.50 6.14
N ASP A 39 0.97 23.44 5.49
CA ASP A 39 -0.30 23.91 6.02
C ASP A 39 -0.88 23.02 7.13
N ASN A 40 -0.48 21.74 7.17
CA ASN A 40 -0.90 20.81 8.21
C ASN A 40 0.23 19.81 8.55
N PRO A 41 1.23 20.20 9.38
CA PRO A 41 2.36 19.36 9.72
C PRO A 41 2.00 18.14 10.57
N ASN A 42 0.79 18.07 11.11
CA ASN A 42 0.30 16.91 11.84
C ASN A 42 -0.23 15.81 10.92
N ARG A 43 -0.41 16.11 9.64
CA ARG A 43 -0.85 15.15 8.64
C ARG A 43 0.35 14.61 7.86
N SER A 44 0.40 13.30 7.68
CA SER A 44 1.41 12.66 6.85
C SER A 44 0.75 12.08 5.60
N LEU A 45 1.46 12.16 4.49
CA LEU A 45 1.01 11.70 3.18
C LEU A 45 2.06 10.74 2.61
N ALA A 46 1.63 9.55 2.16
CA ALA A 46 2.45 8.72 1.29
C ALA A 46 2.32 9.21 -0.16
N VAL A 47 3.42 9.20 -0.89
CA VAL A 47 3.51 9.65 -2.27
C VAL A 47 3.86 8.49 -3.19
N ILE A 48 3.05 8.31 -4.22
CA ILE A 48 3.24 7.35 -5.32
C ILE A 48 3.17 8.16 -6.61
N TYR A 49 3.92 7.76 -7.64
CA TYR A 49 3.76 8.32 -8.97
C TYR A 49 3.10 7.30 -9.90
N HIS A 50 2.05 7.75 -10.58
CA HIS A 50 1.38 7.01 -11.64
C HIS A 50 1.56 7.79 -12.94
N GLY A 51 2.58 7.40 -13.71
CA GLY A 51 3.07 8.27 -14.78
C GLY A 51 3.51 9.62 -14.23
N ASP A 52 3.00 10.69 -14.81
CA ASP A 52 3.28 12.05 -14.37
C ASP A 52 2.38 12.55 -13.21
N PHE A 53 1.41 11.72 -12.80
CA PHE A 53 0.50 12.08 -11.70
C PHE A 53 1.11 11.75 -10.33
N LYS A 54 1.08 12.72 -9.44
CA LYS A 54 1.40 12.53 -8.02
C LYS A 54 0.17 12.00 -7.29
N VAL A 55 0.19 10.74 -6.92
CA VAL A 55 -0.87 10.11 -6.13
C VAL A 55 -0.49 10.23 -4.66
N ILE A 56 -1.35 10.86 -3.87
CA ILE A 56 -1.17 11.04 -2.42
C ILE A 56 -2.16 10.16 -1.67
N ILE A 57 -1.65 9.45 -0.66
CA ILE A 57 -2.46 8.65 0.25
C ILE A 57 -2.26 9.21 1.66
N PRO A 58 -3.29 9.83 2.26
CA PRO A 58 -3.23 10.28 3.64
C PRO A 58 -2.94 9.13 4.60
N ALA A 59 -2.25 9.41 5.70
CA ALA A 59 -1.84 8.38 6.66
C ALA A 59 -3.03 7.56 7.16
N GLU A 60 -4.15 8.22 7.44
CA GLU A 60 -5.42 7.62 7.86
C GLU A 60 -6.07 6.70 6.81
N GLU A 61 -5.67 6.84 5.54
CA GLU A 61 -6.11 6.01 4.41
C GLU A 61 -5.02 5.01 3.97
N ALA A 62 -3.82 5.09 4.55
CA ALA A 62 -2.67 4.26 4.17
C ALA A 62 -2.40 3.14 5.18
N VAL A 63 -2.59 3.39 6.46
CA VAL A 63 -2.30 2.44 7.55
C VAL A 63 -3.40 2.50 8.62
N GLU A 64 -3.71 1.34 9.19
CA GLU A 64 -4.59 1.28 10.35
C GLU A 64 -3.84 1.79 11.58
N PRO A 65 -4.43 2.72 12.38
CA PRO A 65 -3.79 3.20 13.59
C PRO A 65 -3.63 2.04 14.59
N PRO A 66 -2.52 1.99 15.35
CA PRO A 66 -2.35 0.99 16.38
C PRO A 66 -3.30 1.24 17.56
N GLU A 67 -3.67 0.19 18.27
CA GLU A 67 -4.52 0.29 19.47
C GLU A 67 -3.84 1.06 20.62
N ASP A 68 -2.51 1.01 20.71
CA ASP A 68 -1.72 1.68 21.74
C ASP A 68 -0.65 2.57 21.12
N PHE A 69 -0.74 3.86 21.38
CA PHE A 69 0.21 4.87 20.93
C PHE A 69 1.48 4.97 21.80
N ARG A 70 1.58 4.20 22.89
CA ARG A 70 2.76 4.15 23.78
C ARG A 70 3.24 5.54 24.24
N GLY A 71 2.32 6.45 24.51
CA GLY A 71 2.60 7.81 24.95
C GLY A 71 3.14 8.76 23.87
N ARG A 72 3.15 8.35 22.60
CA ARG A 72 3.49 9.21 21.45
C ARG A 72 2.22 9.85 20.87
N SER A 73 2.40 10.95 20.13
CA SER A 73 1.29 11.53 19.37
C SER A 73 0.87 10.59 18.23
N GLU A 74 -0.41 10.56 17.93
CA GLU A 74 -0.95 9.81 16.78
C GLU A 74 -0.24 10.21 15.48
N SER A 75 -0.08 11.52 15.25
CA SER A 75 0.62 12.05 14.08
C SER A 75 2.04 11.49 13.91
N ASP A 76 2.81 11.38 15.00
CA ASP A 76 4.20 10.89 14.93
C ASP A 76 4.24 9.39 14.70
N ILE A 77 3.32 8.63 15.29
CA ILE A 77 3.23 7.18 15.04
C ILE A 77 2.81 6.91 13.61
N MET A 78 1.79 7.59 13.11
CA MET A 78 1.32 7.43 11.73
C MET A 78 2.43 7.82 10.73
N HIS A 79 3.16 8.89 11.00
CA HIS A 79 4.31 9.27 10.19
C HIS A 79 5.41 8.20 10.19
N TYR A 80 5.74 7.67 11.36
CA TYR A 80 6.71 6.59 11.50
C TYR A 80 6.28 5.34 10.72
N MET A 81 5.01 4.94 10.84
CA MET A 81 4.47 3.78 10.13
C MET A 81 4.52 3.94 8.61
N LEU A 82 4.23 5.14 8.10
CA LEU A 82 4.39 5.44 6.67
C LEU A 82 5.85 5.40 6.24
N THR A 83 6.74 6.01 7.02
CA THR A 83 8.18 6.04 6.71
C THR A 83 8.77 4.63 6.63
N LYS A 84 8.28 3.70 7.45
CA LYS A 84 8.69 2.28 7.39
C LYS A 84 8.17 1.52 6.19
N ARG A 85 7.30 2.12 5.38
CA ARG A 85 6.76 1.58 4.13
C ARG A 85 7.35 2.23 2.88
N LEU A 86 8.37 3.08 3.03
CA LEU A 86 9.12 3.61 1.88
C LEU A 86 9.71 2.46 1.07
N GLY A 87 9.51 2.50 -0.25
CA GLY A 87 9.93 1.46 -1.19
C GLY A 87 8.92 0.31 -1.34
N ALA A 88 7.91 0.22 -0.48
CA ALA A 88 6.90 -0.83 -0.57
C ALA A 88 5.98 -0.64 -1.78
N GLU A 89 5.73 -1.74 -2.48
CA GLU A 89 4.66 -1.82 -3.48
C GLU A 89 3.32 -2.03 -2.77
N VAL A 90 2.37 -1.14 -3.01
CA VAL A 90 1.06 -1.15 -2.36
C VAL A 90 -0.06 -1.00 -3.38
N ASP A 91 -1.21 -1.53 -3.03
CA ASP A 91 -2.44 -1.37 -3.79
C ASP A 91 -3.22 -0.16 -3.31
N TYR A 92 -3.90 0.54 -4.22
CA TYR A 92 -4.70 1.69 -3.88
C TYR A 92 -5.91 1.85 -4.82
N ILE A 93 -6.93 2.56 -4.34
CA ILE A 93 -8.09 2.99 -5.12
C ILE A 93 -8.15 4.51 -5.10
N VAL A 94 -8.32 5.11 -6.26
CA VAL A 94 -8.41 6.57 -6.40
C VAL A 94 -9.74 7.08 -5.86
N LYS A 95 -9.67 8.14 -5.07
CA LYS A 95 -10.84 8.82 -4.44
C LYS A 95 -11.17 10.13 -5.14
N GLY A 96 -10.18 10.82 -5.66
CA GLY A 96 -10.33 12.11 -6.31
C GLY A 96 -9.13 12.43 -7.20
N ILE A 97 -9.34 13.25 -8.21
CA ILE A 97 -8.32 13.65 -9.18
C ILE A 97 -8.45 15.13 -9.46
N ASP A 98 -7.32 15.85 -9.45
CA ASP A 98 -7.18 17.17 -10.04
C ASP A 98 -6.24 17.07 -11.26
N PRO A 99 -6.80 16.95 -12.48
CA PRO A 99 -5.99 16.80 -13.68
C PRO A 99 -5.14 18.04 -14.00
N LYS A 100 -5.55 19.23 -13.55
CA LYS A 100 -4.81 20.48 -13.79
C LYS A 100 -3.58 20.58 -12.90
N ALA A 101 -3.70 20.14 -11.66
CA ALA A 101 -2.59 20.08 -10.71
C ALA A 101 -1.71 18.83 -10.91
N GLY A 102 -2.14 17.83 -11.68
CA GLY A 102 -1.45 16.55 -11.82
C GLY A 102 -1.44 15.73 -10.53
N ILE A 103 -2.49 15.87 -9.70
CA ILE A 103 -2.57 15.26 -8.37
C ILE A 103 -3.80 14.35 -8.29
N ALA A 104 -3.64 13.19 -7.70
CA ALA A 104 -4.74 12.31 -7.30
C ALA A 104 -4.66 12.00 -5.81
N VAL A 105 -5.81 11.80 -5.18
CA VAL A 105 -5.93 11.32 -3.80
C VAL A 105 -6.45 9.89 -3.83
N ALA A 106 -5.84 9.01 -3.05
CA ALA A 106 -6.18 7.60 -3.04
C ALA A 106 -6.28 7.03 -1.62
N SER A 107 -6.82 5.82 -1.52
CA SER A 107 -6.93 5.03 -0.30
C SER A 107 -6.32 3.65 -0.52
N ARG A 108 -5.35 3.28 0.31
CA ARG A 108 -4.82 1.93 0.42
C ARG A 108 -5.78 1.03 1.20
N LEU A 109 -6.34 1.54 2.28
CA LEU A 109 -7.25 0.76 3.14
C LEU A 109 -8.50 0.30 2.39
N GLU A 110 -9.03 1.12 1.46
CA GLU A 110 -10.15 0.72 0.61
C GLU A 110 -9.76 -0.43 -0.34
N ALA A 111 -8.57 -0.37 -0.94
CA ALA A 111 -8.05 -1.45 -1.78
C ALA A 111 -7.82 -2.74 -0.99
N MET A 112 -7.25 -2.64 0.22
CA MET A 112 -7.08 -3.77 1.12
C MET A 112 -8.41 -4.41 1.51
N ALA A 113 -9.42 -3.59 1.84
CA ALA A 113 -10.76 -4.08 2.16
C ALA A 113 -11.41 -4.82 0.98
N ALA A 114 -11.27 -4.31 -0.24
CA ALA A 114 -11.77 -4.96 -1.44
C ALA A 114 -11.08 -6.31 -1.69
N LYS A 115 -9.75 -6.39 -1.56
CA LYS A 115 -9.00 -7.65 -1.68
C LYS A 115 -9.39 -8.65 -0.58
N ARG A 116 -9.50 -8.21 0.68
CA ARG A 116 -9.96 -9.09 1.78
C ARG A 116 -11.30 -9.71 1.46
N LYS A 117 -12.24 -8.90 0.96
CA LYS A 117 -13.57 -9.38 0.60
C LYS A 117 -13.50 -10.44 -0.51
N GLU A 118 -12.68 -10.21 -1.53
CA GLU A 118 -12.54 -11.12 -2.66
C GLU A 118 -11.88 -12.44 -2.25
N TYR A 119 -10.77 -12.40 -1.53
CA TYR A 119 -9.94 -13.58 -1.29
C TYR A 119 -10.33 -14.38 -0.04
N TYR A 120 -10.72 -13.70 1.04
CA TYR A 120 -11.03 -14.39 2.32
C TYR A 120 -12.49 -14.84 2.42
N PHE A 121 -13.39 -14.22 1.63
CA PHE A 121 -14.79 -14.59 1.57
C PHE A 121 -15.23 -15.09 0.19
N GLY A 122 -14.29 -15.07 -0.76
CA GLY A 122 -14.51 -15.60 -2.10
C GLY A 122 -14.33 -17.11 -2.17
N THR A 123 -14.94 -17.70 -3.21
CA THR A 123 -14.79 -19.12 -3.53
C THR A 123 -14.30 -19.29 -4.96
N ASP A 124 -13.67 -20.43 -5.23
CA ASP A 124 -13.34 -20.87 -6.58
C ASP A 124 -14.59 -21.31 -7.35
N ARG A 125 -14.39 -21.80 -8.58
CA ARG A 125 -15.50 -22.28 -9.46
C ARG A 125 -16.22 -23.50 -8.90
N ASP A 126 -15.55 -24.26 -8.01
CA ASP A 126 -16.07 -25.48 -7.38
C ASP A 126 -16.69 -25.19 -6.00
N GLY A 127 -16.70 -23.91 -5.56
CA GLY A 127 -17.27 -23.46 -4.29
C GLY A 127 -16.34 -23.62 -3.08
N ASN A 128 -15.04 -23.93 -3.28
CA ASN A 128 -14.07 -24.01 -2.20
C ASN A 128 -13.54 -22.61 -1.85
N ASN A 129 -13.20 -22.39 -0.59
CA ASN A 129 -12.58 -21.15 -0.15
C ASN A 129 -11.23 -20.95 -0.86
N LEU A 130 -10.93 -19.72 -1.30
CA LEU A 130 -9.65 -19.37 -1.91
C LEU A 130 -8.51 -19.41 -0.89
N ILE A 131 -8.78 -19.03 0.36
CA ILE A 131 -7.82 -19.12 1.48
C ILE A 131 -8.30 -20.20 2.45
N TYR A 132 -7.43 -21.16 2.72
CA TYR A 132 -7.68 -22.29 3.61
C TYR A 132 -6.42 -22.63 4.41
N ASN A 133 -6.55 -23.49 5.44
CA ASN A 133 -5.41 -23.90 6.26
C ASN A 133 -4.34 -24.59 5.40
N ASP A 134 -3.09 -24.24 5.67
CA ASP A 134 -1.89 -24.77 4.96
C ASP A 134 -1.78 -24.33 3.49
N VAL A 135 -2.54 -23.32 3.05
CA VAL A 135 -2.35 -22.73 1.73
C VAL A 135 -0.99 -22.04 1.64
N CYS A 136 -0.25 -22.29 0.57
CA CYS A 136 0.95 -21.54 0.23
C CYS A 136 0.55 -20.38 -0.68
N ALA A 137 0.96 -19.17 -0.31
CA ALA A 137 0.66 -17.96 -1.06
C ALA A 137 1.86 -17.02 -1.08
N GLU A 138 1.95 -16.22 -2.14
CA GLU A 138 2.93 -15.13 -2.21
C GLU A 138 2.36 -13.90 -1.50
N ALA A 139 3.21 -13.24 -0.69
CA ALA A 139 2.87 -12.01 0.00
C ALA A 139 3.92 -10.93 -0.28
N ARG A 140 3.50 -9.68 -0.32
CA ARG A 140 4.42 -8.55 -0.51
C ARG A 140 4.92 -8.04 0.83
N ILE A 141 6.24 -7.83 0.96
CA ILE A 141 6.81 -7.17 2.13
C ILE A 141 6.48 -5.68 2.04
N VAL A 142 5.78 -5.16 3.04
CA VAL A 142 5.37 -3.75 3.08
C VAL A 142 6.10 -2.93 4.14
N SER A 143 6.69 -3.59 5.12
CA SER A 143 7.51 -2.91 6.13
C SER A 143 8.49 -3.87 6.76
N VAL A 144 9.71 -3.38 7.04
CA VAL A 144 10.75 -4.14 7.73
C VAL A 144 11.17 -3.40 8.99
N ILE A 145 11.15 -4.12 10.10
CA ILE A 145 11.68 -3.66 11.39
C ILE A 145 12.71 -4.67 11.89
N ARG A 146 13.54 -4.29 12.86
CA ARG A 146 14.58 -5.19 13.39
C ARG A 146 14.02 -6.53 13.86
N ALA A 147 12.84 -6.53 14.49
CA ALA A 147 12.22 -7.69 15.11
C ALA A 147 11.44 -8.60 14.14
N GLY A 148 11.23 -8.19 12.88
CA GLY A 148 10.46 -8.95 11.90
C GLY A 148 10.03 -8.11 10.70
N ILE A 149 9.08 -8.63 9.95
CA ILE A 149 8.53 -7.98 8.76
C ILE A 149 7.01 -7.90 8.83
N PHE A 150 6.45 -6.93 8.12
CA PHE A 150 5.01 -6.89 7.81
C PHE A 150 4.83 -7.23 6.34
N VAL A 151 3.91 -8.14 6.06
CA VAL A 151 3.56 -8.57 4.71
C VAL A 151 2.09 -8.29 4.42
N ASP A 152 1.79 -7.90 3.19
CA ASP A 152 0.42 -7.81 2.68
C ASP A 152 0.07 -9.14 2.00
N LEU A 153 -0.86 -9.86 2.59
CA LEU A 153 -1.44 -11.08 2.04
C LEU A 153 -2.89 -10.82 1.64
N PHE A 154 -3.11 -10.47 0.39
CA PHE A 154 -4.44 -10.20 -0.19
C PHE A 154 -5.27 -9.17 0.59
N GLY A 155 -4.62 -8.06 0.99
CA GLY A 155 -5.26 -6.97 1.71
C GLY A 155 -5.33 -7.16 3.23
N LEU A 156 -4.68 -8.19 3.77
CA LEU A 156 -4.46 -8.37 5.19
C LEU A 156 -2.97 -8.17 5.50
N GLU A 157 -2.65 -7.20 6.34
CA GLU A 157 -1.28 -6.97 6.78
C GLU A 157 -0.96 -7.86 7.99
N ILE A 158 0.05 -8.72 7.82
CA ILE A 158 0.42 -9.74 8.81
C ILE A 158 1.85 -9.47 9.28
N TYR A 159 2.06 -9.46 10.60
CA TYR A 159 3.40 -9.40 11.19
C TYR A 159 4.00 -10.80 11.29
N ILE A 160 5.20 -10.98 10.74
CA ILE A 160 5.99 -12.20 10.84
C ILE A 160 7.23 -11.89 11.71
N PRO A 161 7.34 -12.47 12.90
CA PRO A 161 8.50 -12.24 13.77
C PRO A 161 9.76 -12.86 13.18
N LEU A 162 10.90 -12.30 13.55
CA LEU A 162 12.22 -12.68 13.02
C LEU A 162 12.50 -14.18 13.11
N ARG A 163 12.07 -14.84 14.19
CA ARG A 163 12.26 -16.28 14.43
C ARG A 163 11.52 -17.18 13.42
N GLU A 164 10.47 -16.65 12.77
CA GLU A 164 9.65 -17.39 11.80
C GLU A 164 10.16 -17.21 10.35
N LEU A 165 11.12 -16.29 10.14
CA LEU A 165 11.61 -15.94 8.81
C LEU A 165 12.72 -16.85 8.29
N SER A 166 13.43 -17.55 9.17
CA SER A 166 14.55 -18.39 8.80
C SER A 166 14.81 -19.48 9.84
N TYR A 167 15.27 -20.64 9.37
CA TYR A 167 15.81 -21.69 10.24
C TYR A 167 17.16 -21.32 10.86
N GLN A 168 17.88 -20.35 10.29
CA GLN A 168 19.10 -19.80 10.85
C GLN A 168 18.76 -18.62 11.77
N ARG A 169 19.57 -18.46 12.84
CA ARG A 169 19.39 -17.36 13.77
C ARG A 169 19.70 -16.03 13.08
N LEU A 170 18.67 -15.22 12.88
CA LEU A 170 18.78 -13.84 12.42
C LEU A 170 18.81 -12.90 13.64
N LEU A 171 19.60 -11.83 13.55
CA LEU A 171 19.70 -10.80 14.60
C LEU A 171 18.90 -9.54 14.22
N ASP A 172 18.70 -9.32 12.92
CA ASP A 172 18.03 -8.15 12.36
C ASP A 172 17.41 -8.50 11.00
N ALA A 173 16.11 -8.30 10.87
CA ALA A 173 15.40 -8.57 9.62
C ALA A 173 15.83 -7.61 8.51
N SER A 174 16.16 -6.36 8.82
CA SER A 174 16.54 -5.35 7.83
C SER A 174 17.88 -5.64 7.13
N ALA A 175 18.66 -6.60 7.64
CA ALA A 175 19.88 -7.05 6.99
C ALA A 175 19.61 -7.96 5.76
N GLN A 176 18.42 -8.57 5.66
CA GLN A 176 18.10 -9.54 4.62
C GLN A 176 16.83 -9.23 3.84
N PHE A 177 15.93 -8.44 4.39
CA PHE A 177 14.64 -8.12 3.79
C PHE A 177 14.49 -6.64 3.52
N GLN A 178 13.80 -6.30 2.45
CA GLN A 178 13.43 -4.94 2.07
C GLN A 178 11.96 -4.94 1.63
N PRO A 179 11.25 -3.82 1.82
CA PRO A 179 9.92 -3.62 1.24
C PRO A 179 9.92 -3.66 -0.25
#